data_baf0f98da5434615aaa39c92e6009c73
#
_entry.id   baf0f98da5434615aaa39c92e6009c73
#
_cell.length_a   1.000
_cell.length_b   1.000
_cell.length_c   1.000
_cell.angle_alpha   90.00
_cell.angle_beta   90.00
_cell.angle_gamma   90.00
#
_symmetry.space_group_name_H-M   'P 1'
#
loop_
_entity.id
_entity.type
_entity.pdbx_description
1 polymer ?
#
loop_
_entity_poly.entity_id
_entity_poly.type
_entity_poly.pdbx_seq_one_letter_code
_entity_poly.pdbx_strand_id
1 'polypeptide(L)'
;MKIYLNSPKESWVVDRFVNEWKLSNPNLTTKFISRSDIVWVISPWTWKSLSKRYLNSKKVICTIHHIDKIKFDADDFLELDKYVDKYHIISTKTAGTLAEITEKPFFYAPFWIDEKKFYTIDNKEEVRKKYNFLDEQYLVGSFQRDTEGHDNLSPKLEKGPDNFIKIVQNFNSTIENLHVVLTGKRRDFVINKLQELDISYSYFPMIDTVALNELYNCLNLYIVSSRVEGGPQSIVECAITKTPIISTDVGIASEILANESIFKMENFSNAIPNIDIPYQNVIKYKIPMGFEVFINEFKALYEN
;
A
#
# COMPACT_ATOMS: atom_id res chain seq x y z
N MET A 1 -11.09 3.82 27.01
CA MET A 1 -9.93 3.42 26.21
C MET A 1 -9.44 4.59 25.36
N LYS A 2 -8.15 4.91 25.42
CA LYS A 2 -7.47 5.93 24.58
C LYS A 2 -6.26 5.30 23.89
N ILE A 3 -6.10 5.58 22.60
CA ILE A 3 -5.07 5.00 21.75
C ILE A 3 -4.12 6.11 21.31
N TYR A 4 -2.84 5.88 21.49
CA TYR A 4 -1.77 6.69 20.92
C TYR A 4 -1.21 5.98 19.69
N LEU A 5 -1.10 6.71 18.56
CA LEU A 5 -0.47 6.20 17.34
C LEU A 5 0.84 6.92 17.12
N ASN A 6 1.93 6.18 16.91
CA ASN A 6 3.15 6.79 16.40
C ASN A 6 2.96 7.13 14.92
N SER A 7 3.56 8.26 14.49
CA SER A 7 3.49 8.70 13.08
C SER A 7 4.93 8.84 12.58
N PRO A 8 5.26 8.29 11.41
CA PRO A 8 6.62 8.37 10.88
C PRO A 8 6.98 9.79 10.40
N LYS A 9 5.97 10.64 10.12
CA LYS A 9 6.12 12.01 9.59
C LYS A 9 6.93 12.08 8.30
N GLU A 10 6.71 11.10 7.43
CA GLU A 10 7.40 10.94 6.15
C GLU A 10 6.57 11.46 4.97
N SER A 11 5.38 12.02 5.23
CA SER A 11 4.39 12.45 4.23
C SER A 11 3.99 11.31 3.28
N TRP A 12 3.78 10.12 3.84
CA TRP A 12 3.49 8.91 3.10
C TRP A 12 2.15 8.28 3.53
N VAL A 13 1.82 7.12 2.92
CA VAL A 13 0.54 6.41 3.14
C VAL A 13 0.25 6.12 4.61
N VAL A 14 1.26 5.80 5.42
CA VAL A 14 1.06 5.56 6.86
C VAL A 14 0.63 6.82 7.59
N ASP A 15 1.16 8.00 7.23
CA ASP A 15 0.70 9.27 7.80
C ASP A 15 -0.75 9.57 7.40
N ARG A 16 -1.17 9.16 6.19
CA ARG A 16 -2.58 9.23 5.76
C ARG A 16 -3.46 8.37 6.67
N PHE A 17 -3.09 7.11 6.93
CA PHE A 17 -3.83 6.25 7.84
C PHE A 17 -3.94 6.82 9.26
N VAL A 18 -2.82 7.32 9.79
CA VAL A 18 -2.82 7.98 11.11
C VAL A 18 -3.77 9.17 11.16
N ASN A 19 -3.81 9.99 10.11
CA ASN A 19 -4.69 11.15 10.04
C ASN A 19 -6.16 10.75 9.88
N GLU A 20 -6.46 9.78 9.03
CA GLU A 20 -7.81 9.25 8.83
C GLU A 20 -8.36 8.63 10.11
N TRP A 21 -7.55 7.83 10.81
CA TRP A 21 -7.92 7.29 12.12
C TRP A 21 -8.25 8.39 13.13
N LYS A 22 -7.36 9.39 13.27
CA LYS A 22 -7.54 10.50 14.24
C LYS A 22 -8.79 11.33 13.95
N LEU A 23 -9.07 11.58 12.68
CA LEU A 23 -10.25 12.35 12.27
C LEU A 23 -11.54 11.58 12.51
N SER A 24 -11.55 10.28 12.23
CA SER A 24 -12.75 9.44 12.35
C SER A 24 -13.00 8.94 13.78
N ASN A 25 -11.95 8.82 14.59
CA ASN A 25 -12.01 8.27 15.95
C ASN A 25 -11.44 9.24 17.01
N PRO A 26 -11.88 10.51 17.07
CA PRO A 26 -11.30 11.51 17.99
C PRO A 26 -11.50 11.12 19.46
N ASN A 27 -12.62 10.44 19.78
CA ASN A 27 -12.93 10.00 21.13
C ASN A 27 -12.06 8.82 21.61
N LEU A 28 -11.49 8.03 20.68
CA LEU A 28 -10.59 6.93 20.97
C LEU A 28 -9.13 7.35 20.93
N THR A 29 -8.80 8.52 20.39
CA THR A 29 -7.43 8.95 20.13
C THR A 29 -6.90 9.92 21.16
N THR A 30 -5.60 9.83 21.48
CA THR A 30 -4.87 10.82 22.26
C THR A 30 -3.57 11.24 21.56
N LYS A 31 -3.21 12.52 21.73
CA LYS A 31 -1.92 13.07 21.24
C LYS A 31 -0.75 12.74 22.19
N PHE A 32 -1.05 12.34 23.42
CA PHE A 32 -0.05 12.13 24.47
C PHE A 32 0.03 10.65 24.83
N ILE A 33 1.19 10.03 24.62
CA ILE A 33 1.44 8.63 24.98
C ILE A 33 1.22 8.39 26.49
N SER A 34 1.51 9.37 27.34
CA SER A 34 1.27 9.28 28.80
C SER A 34 -0.21 9.12 29.17
N ARG A 35 -1.12 9.55 28.31
CA ARG A 35 -2.59 9.49 28.52
C ARG A 35 -3.26 8.36 27.74
N SER A 36 -2.48 7.51 27.07
CA SER A 36 -3.05 6.37 26.37
C SER A 36 -3.17 5.16 27.28
N ASP A 37 -4.11 4.31 26.94
CA ASP A 37 -4.24 2.94 27.46
C ASP A 37 -3.50 1.98 26.54
N ILE A 38 -3.58 2.24 25.22
CA ILE A 38 -2.94 1.44 24.17
C ILE A 38 -1.98 2.33 23.37
N VAL A 39 -0.81 1.77 23.08
CA VAL A 39 0.15 2.32 22.12
C VAL A 39 0.05 1.48 20.84
N TRP A 40 -0.40 2.09 19.75
CA TRP A 40 -0.39 1.47 18.43
C TRP A 40 0.88 1.87 17.67
N VAL A 41 1.83 0.95 17.60
CA VAL A 41 3.06 1.09 16.81
C VAL A 41 2.72 0.79 15.34
N ILE A 42 2.10 1.74 14.66
CA ILE A 42 1.72 1.60 13.25
C ILE A 42 2.94 1.69 12.31
N SER A 43 4.02 2.31 12.79
CA SER A 43 5.30 2.47 12.06
C SER A 43 6.42 1.78 12.85
N PRO A 44 6.58 0.44 12.71
CA PRO A 44 7.56 -0.31 13.51
C PRO A 44 8.99 0.22 13.36
N TRP A 45 9.40 0.69 12.20
CA TRP A 45 10.75 1.27 11.98
C TRP A 45 11.04 2.55 12.79
N THR A 46 10.02 3.13 13.43
CA THR A 46 10.19 4.31 14.31
C THR A 46 10.04 3.97 15.80
N TRP A 47 9.90 2.70 16.17
CA TRP A 47 9.58 2.29 17.53
C TRP A 47 10.61 2.74 18.57
N LYS A 48 11.91 2.82 18.21
CA LYS A 48 12.99 3.27 19.11
C LYS A 48 12.85 4.74 19.53
N SER A 49 12.05 5.53 18.83
CA SER A 49 11.72 6.91 19.24
C SER A 49 10.70 6.95 20.38
N LEU A 50 10.04 5.84 20.69
CA LEU A 50 9.08 5.75 21.78
C LEU A 50 9.79 5.44 23.10
N SER A 51 9.31 6.07 24.18
CA SER A 51 9.88 5.82 25.50
C SER A 51 9.57 4.38 25.97
N LYS A 52 10.60 3.59 26.25
CA LYS A 52 10.51 2.22 26.78
C LYS A 52 9.67 2.16 28.06
N ARG A 53 9.67 3.24 28.90
CA ARG A 53 8.83 3.33 30.08
C ARG A 53 7.34 3.20 29.74
N TYR A 54 6.90 3.87 28.65
CA TYR A 54 5.50 3.78 28.24
C TYR A 54 5.18 2.45 27.56
N LEU A 55 6.10 1.91 26.76
CA LEU A 55 5.93 0.60 26.15
C LEU A 55 5.79 -0.51 27.21
N ASN A 56 6.53 -0.42 28.35
CA ASN A 56 6.41 -1.35 29.46
C ASN A 56 5.14 -1.18 30.32
N SER A 57 4.48 -0.03 30.26
CA SER A 57 3.37 0.30 31.16
C SER A 57 2.01 0.39 30.45
N LYS A 58 1.97 0.21 29.15
CA LYS A 58 0.78 0.30 28.31
C LYS A 58 0.62 -0.99 27.54
N LYS A 59 -0.60 -1.28 27.08
CA LYS A 59 -0.83 -2.31 26.07
C LYS A 59 -0.25 -1.84 24.74
N VAL A 60 0.44 -2.72 24.03
CA VAL A 60 1.12 -2.38 22.77
C VAL A 60 0.62 -3.27 21.63
N ILE A 61 0.13 -2.63 20.58
CA ILE A 61 -0.16 -3.28 19.30
C ILE A 61 0.87 -2.80 18.28
N CYS A 62 1.49 -3.72 17.55
CA CYS A 62 2.43 -3.40 16.49
C CYS A 62 1.94 -3.88 15.13
N THR A 63 1.94 -2.99 14.14
CA THR A 63 1.61 -3.34 12.74
C THR A 63 2.84 -3.90 12.03
N ILE A 64 2.73 -5.09 11.47
CA ILE A 64 3.71 -5.65 10.55
C ILE A 64 3.24 -5.40 9.12
N HIS A 65 3.92 -4.49 8.42
CA HIS A 65 3.59 -4.16 7.04
C HIS A 65 4.00 -5.27 6.07
N HIS A 66 5.19 -5.81 6.23
CA HIS A 66 5.71 -7.00 5.54
C HIS A 66 6.97 -7.47 6.25
N ILE A 67 7.35 -8.70 6.00
CA ILE A 67 8.62 -9.27 6.45
C ILE A 67 9.42 -9.64 5.21
N ASP A 68 10.49 -8.88 4.95
CA ASP A 68 11.46 -9.21 3.91
C ASP A 68 12.56 -10.06 4.54
N LYS A 69 12.58 -11.35 4.26
CA LYS A 69 13.56 -12.30 4.84
C LYS A 69 15.03 -11.93 4.58
N ILE A 70 15.29 -11.15 3.51
CA ILE A 70 16.65 -10.71 3.16
C ILE A 70 17.11 -9.53 4.02
N LYS A 71 16.16 -8.63 4.35
CA LYS A 71 16.41 -7.38 5.10
C LYS A 71 15.95 -7.45 6.56
N PHE A 72 15.50 -8.62 7.02
CA PHE A 72 14.95 -8.80 8.36
C PHE A 72 16.05 -8.70 9.42
N ASP A 73 15.92 -7.72 10.30
CA ASP A 73 16.77 -7.55 11.49
C ASP A 73 16.11 -8.27 12.68
N ALA A 74 16.60 -9.47 12.96
CA ALA A 74 16.06 -10.32 14.03
C ALA A 74 16.29 -9.72 15.42
N ASP A 75 17.41 -9.05 15.65
CA ASP A 75 17.74 -8.45 16.95
C ASP A 75 16.83 -7.26 17.24
N ASP A 76 16.61 -6.38 16.24
CA ASP A 76 15.67 -5.26 16.36
C ASP A 76 14.24 -5.74 16.57
N PHE A 77 13.82 -6.79 15.84
CA PHE A 77 12.51 -7.40 16.02
C PHE A 77 12.34 -7.97 17.42
N LEU A 78 13.28 -8.79 17.91
CA LEU A 78 13.22 -9.41 19.22
C LEU A 78 13.26 -8.36 20.37
N GLU A 79 13.93 -7.23 20.14
CA GLU A 79 13.91 -6.13 21.11
C GLU A 79 12.51 -5.48 21.17
N LEU A 80 11.87 -5.23 20.03
CA LEU A 80 10.50 -4.70 19.96
C LEU A 80 9.49 -5.71 20.52
N ASP A 81 9.62 -6.99 20.19
CA ASP A 81 8.71 -8.08 20.58
C ASP A 81 8.53 -8.16 22.09
N LYS A 82 9.55 -7.80 22.90
CA LYS A 82 9.45 -7.75 24.36
C LYS A 82 8.33 -6.85 24.88
N TYR A 83 7.95 -5.83 24.10
CA TYR A 83 6.96 -4.83 24.48
C TYR A 83 5.59 -5.07 23.85
N VAL A 84 5.52 -5.84 22.76
CA VAL A 84 4.28 -6.05 22.01
C VAL A 84 3.38 -7.05 22.73
N ASP A 85 2.11 -6.70 22.91
CA ASP A 85 1.08 -7.62 23.43
C ASP A 85 0.38 -8.35 22.28
N LYS A 86 0.20 -7.67 21.12
CA LYS A 86 -0.50 -8.23 19.95
C LYS A 86 -0.02 -7.59 18.67
N TYR A 87 0.13 -8.40 17.62
CA TYR A 87 0.47 -7.89 16.30
C TYR A 87 -0.77 -7.64 15.45
N HIS A 88 -0.68 -6.64 14.59
CA HIS A 88 -1.58 -6.42 13.46
C HIS A 88 -0.85 -6.78 12.18
N ILE A 89 -1.45 -7.61 11.33
CA ILE A 89 -0.94 -7.96 10.01
C ILE A 89 -1.90 -7.51 8.91
N ILE A 90 -1.35 -7.06 7.80
CA ILE A 90 -2.12 -6.48 6.69
C ILE A 90 -2.58 -7.55 5.71
N SER A 91 -1.85 -8.66 5.60
CA SER A 91 -2.16 -9.77 4.70
C SER A 91 -1.98 -11.12 5.38
N THR A 92 -2.74 -12.12 4.95
CA THR A 92 -2.62 -13.49 5.44
C THR A 92 -1.27 -14.11 5.12
N LYS A 93 -0.61 -13.69 4.05
CA LYS A 93 0.76 -14.11 3.71
C LYS A 93 1.78 -13.75 4.78
N THR A 94 1.58 -12.64 5.48
CA THR A 94 2.46 -12.22 6.58
C THR A 94 2.29 -13.11 7.80
N ALA A 95 1.12 -13.73 7.99
CA ALA A 95 0.82 -14.55 9.16
C ALA A 95 1.79 -15.73 9.33
N GLY A 96 2.02 -16.49 8.24
CA GLY A 96 2.93 -17.64 8.28
C GLY A 96 4.35 -17.26 8.68
N THR A 97 4.89 -16.19 8.07
CA THR A 97 6.23 -15.71 8.39
C THR A 97 6.32 -15.14 9.80
N LEU A 98 5.26 -14.45 10.28
CA LEU A 98 5.23 -13.92 11.64
C LEU A 98 5.22 -15.05 12.68
N ALA A 99 4.46 -16.11 12.46
CA ALA A 99 4.40 -17.27 13.36
C ALA A 99 5.72 -18.06 13.44
N GLU A 100 6.63 -17.90 12.47
CA GLU A 100 7.97 -18.48 12.52
C GLU A 100 8.91 -17.75 13.50
N ILE A 101 8.61 -16.48 13.86
CA ILE A 101 9.52 -15.60 14.59
C ILE A 101 8.99 -15.11 15.95
N THR A 102 7.69 -15.28 16.23
CA THR A 102 7.08 -14.95 17.54
C THR A 102 5.86 -15.81 17.83
N GLU A 103 5.63 -16.10 19.12
CA GLU A 103 4.42 -16.76 19.63
C GLU A 103 3.32 -15.76 20.02
N LYS A 104 3.57 -14.45 19.85
CA LYS A 104 2.61 -13.41 20.22
C LYS A 104 1.34 -13.53 19.36
N PRO A 105 0.16 -13.28 19.94
CA PRO A 105 -1.09 -13.29 19.19
C PRO A 105 -1.09 -12.19 18.14
N PHE A 106 -1.79 -12.43 17.04
CA PHE A 106 -1.99 -11.42 15.99
C PHE A 106 -3.44 -11.40 15.50
N PHE A 107 -3.82 -10.32 14.85
CA PHE A 107 -5.06 -10.21 14.10
C PHE A 107 -4.78 -9.72 12.68
N TYR A 108 -5.63 -10.14 11.76
CA TYR A 108 -5.57 -9.77 10.37
C TYR A 108 -6.59 -8.69 10.05
N ALA A 109 -6.15 -7.60 9.46
CA ALA A 109 -7.00 -6.57 8.87
C ALA A 109 -6.22 -5.79 7.78
N PRO A 110 -6.65 -5.76 6.54
CA PRO A 110 -6.19 -4.76 5.59
C PRO A 110 -6.50 -3.35 6.11
N PHE A 111 -5.70 -2.37 5.71
CA PHE A 111 -6.05 -0.99 6.00
C PHE A 111 -7.30 -0.57 5.23
N TRP A 112 -8.02 0.37 5.81
CA TRP A 112 -9.23 0.97 5.26
C TRP A 112 -8.99 1.83 4.03
N ILE A 113 -10.07 2.19 3.36
CA ILE A 113 -10.10 3.15 2.25
C ILE A 113 -11.16 4.21 2.48
N ASP A 114 -10.79 5.47 2.25
CA ASP A 114 -11.70 6.61 2.32
C ASP A 114 -12.38 6.80 0.95
N GLU A 115 -13.64 6.38 0.83
CA GLU A 115 -14.43 6.51 -0.40
C GLU A 115 -14.75 7.95 -0.80
N LYS A 116 -14.52 8.92 0.08
CA LYS A 116 -14.60 10.34 -0.26
C LYS A 116 -13.38 10.85 -1.00
N LYS A 117 -12.28 10.12 -0.92
CA LYS A 117 -11.01 10.45 -1.58
C LYS A 117 -10.77 9.59 -2.81
N PHE A 118 -11.19 8.32 -2.76
CA PHE A 118 -11.03 7.37 -3.85
C PHE A 118 -12.40 6.84 -4.28
N TYR A 119 -12.80 7.19 -5.48
CA TYR A 119 -14.10 6.85 -6.05
C TYR A 119 -14.03 6.83 -7.56
N THR A 120 -14.98 6.17 -8.19
CA THR A 120 -15.11 6.13 -9.65
C THR A 120 -15.59 7.47 -10.19
N ILE A 121 -14.93 8.00 -11.20
CA ILE A 121 -15.31 9.21 -11.93
C ILE A 121 -16.00 8.79 -13.25
N ASP A 122 -17.22 9.26 -13.49
CA ASP A 122 -18.00 8.90 -14.68
C ASP A 122 -17.42 9.49 -15.94
N ASN A 123 -17.05 10.79 -15.92
CA ASN A 123 -16.51 11.48 -17.08
C ASN A 123 -14.97 11.36 -17.15
N LYS A 124 -14.48 10.18 -17.51
CA LYS A 124 -13.04 9.89 -17.62
C LYS A 124 -12.36 10.67 -18.75
N GLU A 125 -13.08 10.98 -19.82
CA GLU A 125 -12.54 11.74 -20.96
C GLU A 125 -12.17 13.17 -20.55
N GLU A 126 -13.00 13.83 -19.76
CA GLU A 126 -12.68 15.17 -19.23
C GLU A 126 -11.44 15.16 -18.34
N VAL A 127 -11.32 14.12 -17.50
CA VAL A 127 -10.13 13.96 -16.64
C VAL A 127 -8.89 13.70 -17.50
N ARG A 128 -8.97 12.86 -18.53
CA ARG A 128 -7.86 12.65 -19.47
C ARG A 128 -7.41 13.94 -20.13
N LYS A 129 -8.34 14.77 -20.61
CA LYS A 129 -8.05 16.07 -21.20
C LYS A 129 -7.36 17.03 -20.23
N LYS A 130 -7.75 17.03 -18.95
CA LYS A 130 -7.12 17.82 -17.88
C LYS A 130 -5.62 17.51 -17.76
N TYR A 131 -5.23 16.23 -17.94
CA TYR A 131 -3.84 15.77 -17.86
C TYR A 131 -3.13 15.71 -19.22
N ASN A 132 -3.75 16.24 -20.30
CA ASN A 132 -3.26 16.23 -21.68
C ASN A 132 -3.02 14.81 -22.22
N PHE A 133 -3.79 13.82 -21.78
CA PHE A 133 -3.80 12.50 -22.39
C PHE A 133 -4.68 12.48 -23.63
N LEU A 134 -4.21 11.80 -24.67
CA LEU A 134 -4.97 11.63 -25.91
C LEU A 134 -5.97 10.48 -25.77
N ASP A 135 -7.09 10.55 -26.48
CA ASP A 135 -8.17 9.56 -26.35
C ASP A 135 -7.72 8.16 -26.84
N GLU A 136 -6.83 8.12 -27.85
CA GLU A 136 -6.27 6.89 -28.40
C GLU A 136 -5.15 6.26 -27.55
N GLN A 137 -4.63 6.94 -26.54
CA GLN A 137 -3.57 6.39 -25.69
C GLN A 137 -4.09 5.27 -24.79
N TYR A 138 -3.35 4.16 -24.76
CA TYR A 138 -3.52 3.11 -23.75
C TYR A 138 -2.65 3.42 -22.53
N LEU A 139 -3.28 3.89 -21.46
CA LEU A 139 -2.60 4.39 -20.27
C LEU A 139 -2.28 3.27 -19.29
N VAL A 140 -0.99 3.06 -19.02
CA VAL A 140 -0.50 2.06 -18.06
C VAL A 140 0.13 2.75 -16.84
N GLY A 141 -0.40 2.50 -15.64
CA GLY A 141 0.02 3.18 -14.42
C GLY A 141 0.94 2.34 -13.52
N SER A 142 1.89 3.04 -12.86
CA SER A 142 2.67 2.52 -11.73
C SER A 142 3.03 3.68 -10.80
N PHE A 143 2.44 3.73 -9.59
CA PHE A 143 2.51 4.89 -8.68
C PHE A 143 3.34 4.61 -7.43
N GLN A 144 4.30 3.71 -7.51
CA GLN A 144 5.17 3.34 -6.41
C GLN A 144 6.61 3.80 -6.63
N ARG A 145 7.33 4.06 -5.55
CA ARG A 145 8.77 4.33 -5.58
C ARG A 145 9.53 3.15 -6.20
N ASP A 146 10.50 3.43 -7.07
CA ASP A 146 11.27 2.39 -7.77
C ASP A 146 12.78 2.41 -7.51
N THR A 147 13.30 3.42 -6.79
CA THR A 147 14.74 3.49 -6.46
C THR A 147 14.99 3.52 -4.96
N GLU A 148 16.20 3.08 -4.58
CA GLU A 148 16.75 3.17 -3.22
C GLU A 148 18.14 3.80 -3.26
N GLY A 149 18.80 3.92 -2.09
CA GLY A 149 20.12 4.54 -2.00
C GLY A 149 20.08 6.08 -2.10
N HIS A 150 21.25 6.70 -2.05
CA HIS A 150 21.41 8.16 -2.14
C HIS A 150 21.47 8.67 -3.58
N ASP A 151 21.88 7.82 -4.53
CA ASP A 151 22.06 8.14 -5.95
C ASP A 151 20.72 8.22 -6.73
N ASN A 152 19.62 7.71 -6.17
CA ASN A 152 18.32 7.56 -6.81
C ASN A 152 18.34 6.78 -8.13
N LEU A 153 19.36 5.97 -8.39
CA LEU A 153 19.53 5.19 -9.61
C LEU A 153 19.38 3.68 -9.35
N SER A 154 19.81 3.24 -8.16
CA SER A 154 19.74 1.82 -7.79
C SER A 154 18.29 1.37 -7.70
N PRO A 155 17.89 0.29 -8.43
CA PRO A 155 16.51 -0.19 -8.40
C PRO A 155 16.16 -0.78 -7.04
N LYS A 156 14.99 -0.41 -6.53
CA LYS A 156 14.39 -1.05 -5.36
C LYS A 156 13.72 -2.36 -5.77
N LEU A 157 14.51 -3.43 -5.82
CA LEU A 157 14.09 -4.71 -6.40
C LEU A 157 12.86 -5.33 -5.73
N GLU A 158 12.61 -5.07 -4.43
CA GLU A 158 11.40 -5.53 -3.75
C GLU A 158 10.13 -4.97 -4.41
N LYS A 159 10.22 -3.74 -4.97
CA LYS A 159 9.11 -3.11 -5.70
C LYS A 159 9.02 -3.53 -7.17
N GLY A 160 9.99 -4.32 -7.66
CA GLY A 160 10.01 -4.90 -9.00
C GLY A 160 10.01 -3.90 -10.16
N PRO A 161 10.80 -2.80 -10.12
CA PRO A 161 10.83 -1.85 -11.22
C PRO A 161 11.36 -2.46 -12.52
N ASP A 162 12.27 -3.40 -12.42
CA ASP A 162 12.79 -4.19 -13.54
C ASP A 162 11.74 -5.13 -14.14
N ASN A 163 10.88 -5.72 -13.30
CA ASN A 163 9.72 -6.50 -13.76
C ASN A 163 8.71 -5.60 -14.48
N PHE A 164 8.44 -4.40 -13.92
CA PHE A 164 7.55 -3.42 -14.55
C PHE A 164 8.04 -3.07 -15.96
N ILE A 165 9.32 -2.76 -16.12
CA ILE A 165 9.90 -2.44 -17.43
C ILE A 165 9.75 -3.60 -18.41
N LYS A 166 10.01 -4.86 -17.98
CA LYS A 166 9.83 -6.04 -18.84
C LYS A 166 8.39 -6.19 -19.32
N ILE A 167 7.40 -5.97 -18.42
CA ILE A 167 5.98 -6.04 -18.75
C ILE A 167 5.61 -4.94 -19.74
N VAL A 168 6.00 -3.70 -19.46
CA VAL A 168 5.71 -2.54 -20.32
C VAL A 168 6.35 -2.68 -21.70
N GLN A 169 7.60 -3.16 -21.77
CA GLN A 169 8.29 -3.42 -23.04
C GLN A 169 7.54 -4.45 -23.89
N ASN A 170 7.08 -5.54 -23.27
CA ASN A 170 6.27 -6.52 -23.97
C ASN A 170 4.95 -5.95 -24.46
N PHE A 171 4.24 -5.21 -23.62
CA PHE A 171 2.97 -4.59 -23.99
C PHE A 171 3.14 -3.53 -25.09
N ASN A 172 4.21 -2.74 -25.05
CA ASN A 172 4.51 -1.75 -26.08
C ASN A 172 4.74 -2.35 -27.47
N SER A 173 5.12 -3.63 -27.53
CA SER A 173 5.26 -4.34 -28.81
C SER A 173 3.94 -4.84 -29.40
N THR A 174 2.85 -4.83 -28.63
CA THR A 174 1.55 -5.41 -28.99
C THR A 174 0.37 -4.44 -28.86
N ILE A 175 0.52 -3.41 -28.05
CA ILE A 175 -0.51 -2.39 -27.80
C ILE A 175 -0.09 -1.10 -28.46
N GLU A 176 -0.91 -0.64 -29.43
CA GLU A 176 -0.71 0.64 -30.08
C GLU A 176 -0.91 1.80 -29.09
N ASN A 177 -0.13 2.87 -29.26
CA ASN A 177 -0.21 4.09 -28.46
C ASN A 177 -0.11 3.87 -26.95
N LEU A 178 0.66 2.86 -26.52
CA LEU A 178 0.92 2.65 -25.10
C LEU A 178 1.63 3.88 -24.50
N HIS A 179 1.12 4.35 -23.37
CA HIS A 179 1.67 5.49 -22.66
C HIS A 179 1.74 5.18 -21.15
N VAL A 180 2.92 5.33 -20.55
CA VAL A 180 3.14 5.03 -19.14
C VAL A 180 2.85 6.27 -18.29
N VAL A 181 2.04 6.10 -17.24
CA VAL A 181 1.73 7.16 -16.27
C VAL A 181 2.42 6.84 -14.94
N LEU A 182 3.26 7.76 -14.50
CA LEU A 182 4.06 7.63 -13.28
C LEU A 182 3.72 8.75 -12.29
N THR A 183 3.68 8.42 -11.00
CA THR A 183 3.64 9.43 -9.93
C THR A 183 4.47 8.97 -8.73
N GLY A 184 4.68 9.88 -7.76
CA GLY A 184 5.46 9.65 -6.56
C GLY A 184 6.93 10.03 -6.71
N LYS A 185 7.67 9.93 -5.61
CA LYS A 185 9.11 10.25 -5.55
C LYS A 185 9.95 9.06 -6.05
N ARG A 186 11.19 9.36 -6.47
CA ARG A 186 12.21 8.35 -6.73
C ARG A 186 11.80 7.38 -7.83
N ARG A 187 11.49 7.95 -9.02
CA ARG A 187 11.06 7.22 -10.21
C ARG A 187 12.16 7.15 -11.28
N ASP A 188 13.39 7.49 -10.91
CA ASP A 188 14.48 7.69 -11.86
C ASP A 188 14.87 6.42 -12.60
N PHE A 189 14.83 5.25 -11.95
CA PHE A 189 15.14 3.98 -12.62
C PHE A 189 14.15 3.68 -13.76
N VAL A 190 12.84 3.76 -13.46
CA VAL A 190 11.80 3.48 -14.49
C VAL A 190 11.85 4.54 -15.60
N ILE A 191 11.98 5.82 -15.24
CA ILE A 191 12.05 6.92 -16.22
C ILE A 191 13.22 6.71 -17.17
N ASN A 192 14.43 6.44 -16.65
CA ASN A 192 15.61 6.21 -17.49
C ASN A 192 15.42 5.02 -18.43
N LYS A 193 14.82 3.92 -17.93
CA LYS A 193 14.54 2.75 -18.77
C LYS A 193 13.48 3.00 -19.84
N LEU A 194 12.46 3.79 -19.56
CA LEU A 194 11.45 4.18 -20.55
C LEU A 194 12.08 5.03 -21.67
N GLN A 195 12.98 5.95 -21.29
CA GLN A 195 13.74 6.78 -22.23
C GLN A 195 14.67 5.93 -23.11
N GLU A 196 15.43 5.00 -22.50
CA GLU A 196 16.31 4.07 -23.25
C GLU A 196 15.53 3.21 -24.27
N LEU A 197 14.28 2.88 -23.96
CA LEU A 197 13.41 2.05 -24.81
C LEU A 197 12.51 2.84 -25.75
N ASP A 198 12.61 4.16 -25.75
CA ASP A 198 11.73 5.09 -26.52
C ASP A 198 10.23 4.84 -26.25
N ILE A 199 9.87 4.56 -24.99
CA ILE A 199 8.49 4.33 -24.57
C ILE A 199 7.93 5.65 -24.01
N SER A 200 6.79 6.07 -24.54
CA SER A 200 6.10 7.30 -24.15
C SER A 200 5.65 7.27 -22.69
N TYR A 201 5.86 8.35 -21.94
CA TYR A 201 5.43 8.45 -20.55
C TYR A 201 5.10 9.87 -20.09
N SER A 202 4.29 9.96 -19.03
CA SER A 202 4.07 11.18 -18.24
C SER A 202 4.44 10.95 -16.80
N TYR A 203 5.09 11.93 -16.17
CA TYR A 203 5.50 11.85 -14.76
C TYR A 203 4.97 13.03 -13.96
N PHE A 204 4.25 12.71 -12.89
CA PHE A 204 3.65 13.65 -11.94
C PHE A 204 4.28 13.44 -10.56
N PRO A 205 5.37 14.14 -10.19
CA PRO A 205 6.22 13.75 -9.06
C PRO A 205 5.53 13.75 -7.70
N MET A 206 4.77 14.79 -7.39
CA MET A 206 4.09 14.93 -6.09
C MET A 206 2.70 15.50 -6.32
N ILE A 207 1.73 14.62 -6.30
CA ILE A 207 0.31 14.96 -6.46
C ILE A 207 -0.43 14.76 -5.14
N ASP A 208 -1.50 15.50 -4.98
CA ASP A 208 -2.43 15.30 -3.87
C ASP A 208 -3.35 14.09 -4.10
N THR A 209 -4.19 13.80 -3.11
CA THR A 209 -5.10 12.65 -3.19
C THR A 209 -6.18 12.82 -4.26
N VAL A 210 -6.57 14.07 -4.58
CA VAL A 210 -7.56 14.35 -5.63
C VAL A 210 -6.97 13.98 -6.99
N ALA A 211 -5.80 14.52 -7.31
CA ALA A 211 -5.08 14.20 -8.54
C ALA A 211 -4.72 12.71 -8.63
N LEU A 212 -4.39 12.06 -7.49
CA LEU A 212 -4.12 10.63 -7.47
C LEU A 212 -5.38 9.82 -7.85
N ASN A 213 -6.55 10.17 -7.30
CA ASN A 213 -7.81 9.54 -7.68
C ASN A 213 -8.14 9.76 -9.16
N GLU A 214 -7.95 10.97 -9.66
CA GLU A 214 -8.15 11.30 -11.07
C GLU A 214 -7.25 10.45 -11.98
N LEU A 215 -5.95 10.32 -11.64
CA LEU A 215 -5.02 9.51 -12.43
C LEU A 215 -5.41 8.03 -12.42
N TYR A 216 -5.84 7.46 -11.27
CA TYR A 216 -6.36 6.08 -11.26
C TYR A 216 -7.53 5.92 -12.25
N ASN A 217 -8.45 6.87 -12.28
CA ASN A 217 -9.61 6.82 -13.17
C ASN A 217 -9.25 6.99 -14.67
N CYS A 218 -8.10 7.61 -15.00
CA CYS A 218 -7.63 7.73 -16.38
C CYS A 218 -7.07 6.44 -16.96
N LEU A 219 -6.58 5.51 -16.11
CA LEU A 219 -5.83 4.35 -16.57
C LEU A 219 -6.68 3.32 -17.29
N ASN A 220 -6.10 2.70 -18.31
CA ASN A 220 -6.57 1.46 -18.90
C ASN A 220 -6.08 0.24 -18.12
N LEU A 221 -4.89 0.35 -17.49
CA LEU A 221 -4.31 -0.72 -16.70
C LEU A 221 -3.37 -0.17 -15.62
N TYR A 222 -3.47 -0.68 -14.41
CA TYR A 222 -2.47 -0.49 -13.36
C TYR A 222 -1.67 -1.78 -13.15
N ILE A 223 -0.36 -1.69 -12.95
CA ILE A 223 0.51 -2.85 -12.78
C ILE A 223 1.22 -2.80 -11.42
N VAL A 224 1.03 -3.83 -10.61
CA VAL A 224 1.85 -4.13 -9.44
C VAL A 224 2.82 -5.24 -9.79
N SER A 225 4.11 -4.92 -9.86
CA SER A 225 5.18 -5.84 -10.28
C SER A 225 6.11 -6.23 -9.12
N SER A 226 5.73 -5.91 -7.88
CA SER A 226 6.55 -6.09 -6.69
C SER A 226 6.88 -7.56 -6.41
N ARG A 227 8.03 -7.80 -5.77
CA ARG A 227 8.43 -9.12 -5.26
C ARG A 227 8.04 -9.31 -3.80
N VAL A 228 8.08 -8.21 -3.03
CA VAL A 228 7.75 -8.22 -1.60
C VAL A 228 6.87 -7.03 -1.26
N GLU A 229 5.70 -7.28 -0.72
CA GLU A 229 4.74 -6.30 -0.21
C GLU A 229 3.87 -6.93 0.87
N GLY A 230 3.40 -6.12 1.82
CA GLY A 230 2.37 -6.56 2.76
C GLY A 230 0.96 -6.24 2.27
N GLY A 231 0.71 -4.98 1.95
CA GLY A 231 -0.57 -4.52 1.44
C GLY A 231 -0.37 -3.33 0.52
N PRO A 232 -0.05 -3.57 -0.78
CA PRO A 232 0.05 -2.47 -1.73
C PRO A 232 -1.25 -1.70 -1.75
N GLN A 233 -1.24 -0.46 -1.24
CA GLN A 233 -2.45 0.33 -1.13
C GLN A 233 -3.07 0.62 -2.51
N SER A 234 -2.25 0.64 -3.54
CA SER A 234 -2.72 0.75 -4.92
C SER A 234 -3.71 -0.34 -5.34
N ILE A 235 -3.63 -1.55 -4.74
CA ILE A 235 -4.62 -2.62 -5.01
C ILE A 235 -5.99 -2.19 -4.48
N VAL A 236 -6.06 -1.68 -3.26
CA VAL A 236 -7.30 -1.20 -2.64
C VAL A 236 -7.83 0.06 -3.36
N GLU A 237 -6.93 0.95 -3.74
CA GLU A 237 -7.25 2.19 -4.47
C GLU A 237 -7.78 1.88 -5.88
N CYS A 238 -7.12 1.00 -6.63
CA CYS A 238 -7.64 0.53 -7.93
C CYS A 238 -8.98 -0.19 -7.80
N ALA A 239 -9.13 -1.04 -6.77
CA ALA A 239 -10.37 -1.75 -6.55
C ALA A 239 -11.56 -0.80 -6.32
N ILE A 240 -11.42 0.23 -5.48
CA ILE A 240 -12.50 1.17 -5.18
C ILE A 240 -12.80 2.13 -6.33
N THR A 241 -11.80 2.50 -7.13
CA THR A 241 -11.94 3.35 -8.32
C THR A 241 -12.35 2.58 -9.57
N LYS A 242 -12.48 1.25 -9.47
CA LYS A 242 -12.71 0.34 -10.61
C LYS A 242 -11.67 0.52 -11.72
N THR A 243 -10.44 0.76 -11.34
CA THR A 243 -9.30 0.81 -12.26
C THR A 243 -8.85 -0.61 -12.57
N PRO A 244 -8.78 -1.02 -13.85
CA PRO A 244 -8.25 -2.34 -14.21
C PRO A 244 -6.83 -2.53 -13.65
N ILE A 245 -6.58 -3.66 -13.00
CA ILE A 245 -5.30 -3.93 -12.33
C ILE A 245 -4.86 -5.37 -12.54
N ILE A 246 -3.56 -5.56 -12.77
CA ILE A 246 -2.89 -6.85 -12.67
C ILE A 246 -1.76 -6.76 -11.63
N SER A 247 -1.49 -7.85 -10.94
CA SER A 247 -0.51 -7.87 -9.85
C SER A 247 0.25 -9.17 -9.81
N THR A 248 1.53 -9.10 -9.45
CA THR A 248 2.21 -10.26 -8.87
C THR A 248 1.48 -10.71 -7.60
N ASP A 249 1.65 -11.96 -7.21
CA ASP A 249 1.00 -12.52 -6.01
C ASP A 249 1.68 -12.03 -4.73
N VAL A 250 1.53 -10.74 -4.39
CA VAL A 250 2.13 -10.09 -3.22
C VAL A 250 1.10 -9.54 -2.25
N GLY A 251 1.42 -9.65 -0.97
CA GLY A 251 0.59 -9.10 0.11
C GLY A 251 -0.87 -9.48 -0.02
N ILE A 252 -1.75 -8.48 -0.04
CA ILE A 252 -3.22 -8.62 -0.14
C ILE A 252 -3.73 -8.94 -1.55
N ALA A 253 -2.87 -9.15 -2.54
CA ALA A 253 -3.30 -9.33 -3.94
C ALA A 253 -4.32 -10.47 -4.07
N SER A 254 -4.01 -11.67 -3.57
CA SER A 254 -4.90 -12.84 -3.63
C SER A 254 -6.15 -12.73 -2.75
N GLU A 255 -6.23 -11.74 -1.88
CA GLU A 255 -7.38 -11.50 -1.00
C GLU A 255 -8.38 -10.50 -1.58
N ILE A 256 -7.90 -9.65 -2.48
CA ILE A 256 -8.68 -8.58 -3.11
C ILE A 256 -8.96 -8.86 -4.59
N LEU A 257 -7.93 -9.26 -5.34
CA LEU A 257 -8.03 -9.42 -6.79
C LEU A 257 -8.62 -10.77 -7.20
N ALA A 258 -9.17 -10.83 -8.39
CA ALA A 258 -9.53 -12.09 -9.03
C ALA A 258 -8.25 -12.88 -9.41
N ASN A 259 -8.34 -14.21 -9.38
CA ASN A 259 -7.18 -15.06 -9.67
C ASN A 259 -6.56 -14.81 -11.05
N GLU A 260 -7.40 -14.52 -12.06
CA GLU A 260 -6.96 -14.21 -13.41
C GLU A 260 -6.21 -12.89 -13.53
N SER A 261 -6.34 -12.00 -12.52
CA SER A 261 -5.60 -10.73 -12.46
C SER A 261 -4.24 -10.86 -11.76
N ILE A 262 -3.93 -12.05 -11.24
CA ILE A 262 -2.68 -12.33 -10.54
C ILE A 262 -1.76 -13.14 -11.44
N PHE A 263 -0.49 -12.70 -11.56
CA PHE A 263 0.47 -13.31 -12.45
C PHE A 263 1.81 -13.64 -11.77
N LYS A 264 2.53 -14.55 -12.41
CA LYS A 264 3.97 -14.74 -12.23
C LYS A 264 4.70 -14.14 -13.45
N MET A 265 5.98 -13.80 -13.29
CA MET A 265 6.74 -13.17 -14.38
C MET A 265 6.86 -14.06 -15.65
N GLU A 266 6.66 -15.36 -15.52
CA GLU A 266 6.68 -16.30 -16.64
C GLU A 266 5.40 -16.26 -17.47
N ASN A 267 4.29 -15.73 -16.92
CA ASN A 267 2.97 -15.77 -17.56
C ASN A 267 2.19 -14.45 -17.45
N PHE A 268 2.84 -13.33 -17.21
CA PHE A 268 2.16 -12.04 -17.01
C PHE A 268 1.27 -11.62 -18.18
N SER A 269 1.62 -12.04 -19.39
CA SER A 269 0.83 -11.74 -20.60
C SER A 269 -0.56 -12.42 -20.62
N ASN A 270 -0.77 -13.40 -19.77
CA ASN A 270 -2.05 -14.11 -19.63
C ASN A 270 -2.94 -13.49 -18.54
N ALA A 271 -2.44 -12.51 -17.80
CA ALA A 271 -3.21 -11.86 -16.74
C ALA A 271 -4.36 -11.02 -17.34
N ILE A 272 -5.56 -11.22 -16.81
CA ILE A 272 -6.77 -10.53 -17.25
C ILE A 272 -7.27 -9.66 -16.09
N PRO A 273 -7.28 -8.33 -16.23
CA PRO A 273 -7.79 -7.48 -15.18
C PRO A 273 -9.31 -7.67 -14.98
N ASN A 274 -9.72 -7.81 -13.73
CA ASN A 274 -11.11 -7.86 -13.32
C ASN A 274 -11.41 -6.64 -12.43
N ILE A 275 -12.54 -5.97 -12.62
CA ILE A 275 -12.90 -4.77 -11.86
C ILE A 275 -14.01 -5.03 -10.84
N ASP A 276 -14.86 -6.01 -11.06
CA ASP A 276 -16.03 -6.25 -10.22
C ASP A 276 -15.67 -7.03 -8.95
N ILE A 277 -14.90 -8.11 -9.06
CA ILE A 277 -14.45 -8.90 -7.92
C ILE A 277 -13.63 -8.05 -6.93
N PRO A 278 -12.60 -7.31 -7.36
CA PRO A 278 -11.86 -6.43 -6.44
C PRO A 278 -12.75 -5.38 -5.79
N TYR A 279 -13.67 -4.77 -6.54
CA TYR A 279 -14.61 -3.79 -6.00
C TYR A 279 -15.49 -4.38 -4.89
N GLN A 280 -16.06 -5.57 -5.11
CA GLN A 280 -16.87 -6.25 -4.08
C GLN A 280 -16.04 -6.61 -2.84
N ASN A 281 -14.80 -7.06 -3.04
CA ASN A 281 -13.92 -7.46 -1.93
C ASN A 281 -13.47 -6.27 -1.08
N VAL A 282 -13.36 -5.05 -1.67
CA VAL A 282 -12.85 -3.86 -0.96
C VAL A 282 -13.94 -3.10 -0.20
N ILE A 283 -15.21 -3.26 -0.52
CA ILE A 283 -16.32 -2.50 0.07
C ILE A 283 -16.31 -2.56 1.61
N LYS A 284 -16.03 -3.71 2.19
CA LYS A 284 -15.98 -3.92 3.64
C LYS A 284 -14.88 -3.15 4.35
N TYR A 285 -13.88 -2.64 3.61
CA TYR A 285 -12.78 -1.83 4.14
C TYR A 285 -13.02 -0.32 4.02
N LYS A 286 -14.17 0.11 3.49
CA LYS A 286 -14.55 1.53 3.46
C LYS A 286 -14.68 2.09 4.88
N ILE A 287 -14.30 3.34 5.06
CA ILE A 287 -14.57 4.10 6.30
C ILE A 287 -16.10 4.33 6.42
N PRO A 288 -16.75 4.09 7.59
CA PRO A 288 -16.13 3.70 8.86
C PRO A 288 -15.99 2.18 9.10
N MET A 289 -16.60 1.32 8.28
CA MET A 289 -16.61 -0.15 8.49
C MET A 289 -15.20 -0.73 8.61
N GLY A 290 -14.25 -0.24 7.82
CA GLY A 290 -12.85 -0.67 7.86
C GLY A 290 -12.16 -0.43 9.20
N PHE A 291 -12.72 0.36 10.10
CA PHE A 291 -12.21 0.55 11.46
C PHE A 291 -12.71 -0.47 12.47
N GLU A 292 -13.81 -1.17 12.19
CA GLU A 292 -14.51 -2.00 13.19
C GLU A 292 -13.63 -3.12 13.72
N VAL A 293 -12.88 -3.80 12.85
CA VAL A 293 -11.96 -4.86 13.26
C VAL A 293 -10.92 -4.32 14.23
N PHE A 294 -10.31 -3.17 13.91
CA PHE A 294 -9.32 -2.53 14.78
C PHE A 294 -9.91 -2.12 16.13
N ILE A 295 -11.09 -1.50 16.12
CA ILE A 295 -11.77 -1.05 17.34
C ILE A 295 -12.08 -2.24 18.25
N ASN A 296 -12.57 -3.35 17.69
CA ASN A 296 -12.90 -4.55 18.43
C ASN A 296 -11.65 -5.20 19.04
N GLU A 297 -10.56 -5.27 18.25
CA GLU A 297 -9.29 -5.83 18.72
C GLU A 297 -8.65 -4.97 19.83
N PHE A 298 -8.75 -3.64 19.71
CA PHE A 298 -8.26 -2.73 20.73
C PHE A 298 -9.08 -2.82 22.03
N LYS A 299 -10.42 -2.95 21.92
CA LYS A 299 -11.29 -3.18 23.08
C LYS A 299 -10.96 -4.50 23.77
N ALA A 300 -10.86 -5.58 23.01
CA ALA A 300 -10.52 -6.90 23.56
C ALA A 300 -9.17 -6.89 24.30
N LEU A 301 -8.16 -6.18 23.76
CA LEU A 301 -6.86 -6.05 24.42
C LEU A 301 -6.92 -5.15 25.68
N TYR A 302 -7.77 -4.14 25.68
CA TYR A 302 -7.94 -3.21 26.80
C TYR A 302 -8.65 -3.84 28.00
N GLU A 303 -9.60 -4.76 27.74
CA GLU A 303 -10.43 -5.42 28.73
C GLU A 303 -9.72 -6.62 29.42
N ASN A 304 -8.63 -7.15 28.78
CA ASN A 304 -7.76 -8.21 29.32
C ASN A 304 -6.51 -7.62 30.01
#